data_8d8bfe6035280ddf9915cf24efe34835
#
_entry.id   8d8bfe6035280ddf9915cf24efe34835
#
_cell.length_a   1.000
_cell.length_b   1.000
_cell.length_c   1.000
_cell.angle_alpha   90.00
_cell.angle_beta   90.00
_cell.angle_gamma   90.00
#
_symmetry.space_group_name_H-M   'P 1'
#
loop_
_entity.id
_entity.type
_entity.pdbx_description
1 polymer ?
#
loop_
_entity_poly.entity_id
_entity_poly.type
_entity_poly.pdbx_seq_one_letter_code
_entity_poly.pdbx_strand_id
1 'polypeptide(L)'
;MVTRDAVLDVLKTIVDPEMPITIVDLGIVEDVRIDETSTPPAVDIDILPTFVGCPALPVIEETIQKKVGALNGVGAIHVHFKFDPPWSVDRISPQGRASLKKYGLTVPHRLATAEPEDEPEVPACPFCGSAQVRLESPFGPTRCRMIYYCEACRNPFEHLKRVSLPRLMLQEHPAKR
;
A
#
# COMPACT_ATOMS: atom_id res chain seq x y z
N MET A 1 29.38 -4.99 3.50
CA MET A 1 28.38 -5.90 4.10
C MET A 1 27.01 -5.27 3.88
N VAL A 2 26.06 -6.00 3.34
CA VAL A 2 24.69 -5.49 3.16
C VAL A 2 24.05 -5.26 4.51
N THR A 3 23.29 -4.17 4.68
CA THR A 3 22.59 -3.84 5.91
C THR A 3 21.10 -3.65 5.63
N ARG A 4 20.27 -3.85 6.65
CA ARG A 4 18.82 -3.61 6.58
C ARG A 4 18.51 -2.18 6.11
N ASP A 5 19.25 -1.20 6.62
CA ASP A 5 19.07 0.22 6.25
C ASP A 5 19.40 0.47 4.76
N ALA A 6 20.48 -0.12 4.24
CA ALA A 6 20.83 -0.01 2.83
C ALA A 6 19.73 -0.61 1.93
N VAL A 7 19.13 -1.73 2.33
CA VAL A 7 17.99 -2.32 1.62
C VAL A 7 16.77 -1.40 1.70
N LEU A 8 16.44 -0.88 2.88
CA LEU A 8 15.32 0.05 3.06
C LEU A 8 15.49 1.33 2.23
N ASP A 9 16.70 1.87 2.12
CA ASP A 9 16.97 3.05 1.30
C ASP A 9 16.74 2.77 -0.20
N VAL A 10 17.06 1.58 -0.66
CA VAL A 10 16.69 1.15 -2.02
C VAL A 10 15.18 1.03 -2.17
N LEU A 11 14.48 0.40 -1.21
CA LEU A 11 13.02 0.24 -1.26
C LEU A 11 12.27 1.58 -1.29
N LYS A 12 12.78 2.61 -0.61
CA LYS A 12 12.25 3.99 -0.67
C LYS A 12 12.31 4.61 -2.07
N THR A 13 13.11 4.06 -2.98
CA THR A 13 13.20 4.53 -4.38
C THR A 13 12.23 3.81 -5.32
N ILE A 14 11.53 2.79 -4.84
CA ILE A 14 10.58 2.01 -5.65
C ILE A 14 9.21 2.65 -5.54
N VAL A 15 8.70 3.14 -6.67
CA VAL A 15 7.37 3.73 -6.79
C VAL A 15 6.39 2.64 -7.21
N ASP A 16 5.18 2.67 -6.62
CA ASP A 16 4.10 1.81 -7.06
C ASP A 16 3.75 2.11 -8.53
N PRO A 17 3.60 1.09 -9.40
CA PRO A 17 3.36 1.33 -10.83
C PRO A 17 1.99 1.97 -11.14
N GLU A 18 1.05 1.91 -10.21
CA GLU A 18 -0.31 2.43 -10.38
C GLU A 18 -0.58 3.72 -9.58
N MET A 19 0.28 4.04 -8.62
CA MET A 19 0.12 5.20 -7.74
C MET A 19 1.44 5.97 -7.60
N PRO A 20 1.40 7.31 -7.56
CA PRO A 20 2.60 8.15 -7.45
C PRO A 20 3.11 8.20 -6.00
N ILE A 21 3.40 7.06 -5.42
CA ILE A 21 3.85 6.87 -4.04
C ILE A 21 4.87 5.75 -3.98
N THR A 22 5.87 5.87 -3.11
CA THR A 22 6.83 4.78 -2.92
C THR A 22 6.18 3.62 -2.16
N ILE A 23 6.64 2.40 -2.38
CA ILE A 23 6.14 1.21 -1.67
C ILE A 23 6.34 1.31 -0.15
N VAL A 24 7.36 2.05 0.30
CA VAL A 24 7.62 2.33 1.72
C VAL A 24 6.62 3.35 2.26
N ASP A 25 6.38 4.46 1.56
CA ASP A 25 5.39 5.47 1.96
C ASP A 25 3.96 4.95 1.88
N LEU A 26 3.69 4.03 0.96
CA LEU A 26 2.41 3.31 0.88
C LEU A 26 2.20 2.37 2.08
N GLY A 27 3.29 2.03 2.79
CA GLY A 27 3.27 1.17 3.97
C GLY A 27 3.02 -0.30 3.65
N ILE A 28 3.38 -0.75 2.43
CA ILE A 28 3.28 -2.17 2.07
C ILE A 28 4.53 -2.97 2.44
N VAL A 29 5.67 -2.32 2.71
CA VAL A 29 6.85 -3.00 3.23
C VAL A 29 6.63 -3.29 4.72
N GLU A 30 6.53 -4.57 5.07
CA GLU A 30 6.31 -5.00 6.46
C GLU A 30 7.61 -5.24 7.18
N ASP A 31 8.51 -6.03 6.60
CA ASP A 31 9.78 -6.37 7.22
C ASP A 31 10.87 -6.62 6.19
N VAL A 32 12.11 -6.43 6.62
CA VAL A 32 13.32 -6.74 5.87
C VAL A 32 14.28 -7.47 6.78
N ARG A 33 14.63 -8.69 6.42
CA ARG A 33 15.57 -9.55 7.15
C ARG A 33 16.78 -9.87 6.29
N ILE A 34 17.95 -9.94 6.92
CA ILE A 34 19.20 -10.36 6.29
C ILE A 34 19.55 -11.74 6.85
N ASP A 35 19.64 -12.74 6.01
CA ASP A 35 20.12 -14.06 6.38
C ASP A 35 21.63 -14.16 6.11
N GLU A 36 22.41 -14.01 7.18
CA GLU A 36 23.87 -14.07 7.17
C GLU A 36 24.40 -15.51 7.14
N THR A 37 23.55 -16.53 7.20
CA THR A 37 23.98 -17.93 7.13
C THR A 37 24.38 -18.33 5.72
N SER A 38 23.92 -17.62 4.70
CA SER A 38 24.31 -17.77 3.29
C SER A 38 25.48 -16.84 2.92
N THR A 39 26.25 -17.23 1.91
CA THR A 39 27.38 -16.42 1.39
C THR A 39 27.27 -16.33 -0.13
N PRO A 40 26.96 -15.15 -0.71
CA PRO A 40 26.59 -13.87 -0.05
C PRO A 40 25.26 -13.96 0.75
N PRO A 41 25.05 -13.05 1.74
CA PRO A 41 23.82 -13.01 2.53
C PRO A 41 22.56 -12.89 1.70
N ALA A 42 21.52 -13.66 2.04
CA ALA A 42 20.21 -13.54 1.42
C ALA A 42 19.39 -12.42 2.09
N VAL A 43 18.44 -11.88 1.33
CA VAL A 43 17.53 -10.82 1.79
C VAL A 43 16.10 -11.29 1.65
N ASP A 44 15.38 -11.36 2.77
CA ASP A 44 13.95 -11.65 2.82
C ASP A 44 13.17 -10.37 3.03
N ILE A 45 12.17 -10.12 2.18
CA ILE A 45 11.34 -8.91 2.20
C ILE A 45 9.87 -9.32 2.26
N ASP A 46 9.19 -8.92 3.33
CA ASP A 46 7.76 -9.17 3.50
C ASP A 46 6.97 -7.96 2.99
N ILE A 47 6.01 -8.22 2.12
CA ILE A 47 5.13 -7.21 1.51
C ILE A 47 3.68 -7.51 1.89
N LEU A 48 2.96 -6.49 2.36
CA LEU A 48 1.52 -6.51 2.63
C LEU A 48 0.77 -5.86 1.45
N PRO A 49 0.15 -6.62 0.55
CA PRO A 49 -0.61 -6.05 -0.56
C PRO A 49 -1.80 -5.22 -0.08
N THR A 50 -2.06 -4.10 -0.73
CA THR A 50 -3.25 -3.26 -0.47
C THR A 50 -4.55 -3.97 -0.84
N PHE A 51 -4.46 -4.97 -1.72
CA PHE A 51 -5.59 -5.74 -2.22
C PHE A 51 -5.14 -7.14 -2.67
N VAL A 52 -5.94 -8.15 -2.34
CA VAL A 52 -5.71 -9.53 -2.80
C VAL A 52 -5.88 -9.60 -4.33
N GLY A 53 -4.84 -10.06 -5.04
CA GLY A 53 -4.86 -10.12 -6.51
C GLY A 53 -4.57 -8.77 -7.20
N CYS A 54 -3.83 -7.88 -6.55
CA CYS A 54 -3.35 -6.64 -7.16
C CYS A 54 -2.42 -6.97 -8.35
N PRO A 55 -2.70 -6.45 -9.56
CA PRO A 55 -1.88 -6.73 -10.75
C PRO A 55 -0.49 -6.08 -10.68
N ALA A 56 -0.28 -5.11 -9.80
CA ALA A 56 1.02 -4.47 -9.59
C ALA A 56 2.04 -5.36 -8.88
N LEU A 57 1.62 -6.40 -8.15
CA LEU A 57 2.51 -7.21 -7.31
C LEU A 57 3.67 -7.86 -8.07
N PRO A 58 3.48 -8.48 -9.23
CA PRO A 58 4.61 -9.05 -9.98
C PRO A 58 5.63 -7.98 -10.41
N VAL A 59 5.17 -6.78 -10.79
CA VAL A 59 6.04 -5.67 -11.19
C VAL A 59 6.82 -5.13 -9.99
N ILE A 60 6.18 -5.04 -8.83
CA ILE A 60 6.83 -4.62 -7.57
C ILE A 60 7.91 -5.64 -7.20
N GLU A 61 7.58 -6.95 -7.22
CA GLU A 61 8.52 -8.03 -6.92
C GLU A 61 9.75 -7.98 -7.83
N GLU A 62 9.55 -7.92 -9.15
CA GLU A 62 10.64 -7.82 -10.13
C GLU A 62 11.51 -6.58 -9.88
N THR A 63 10.87 -5.44 -9.57
CA THR A 63 11.58 -4.19 -9.30
C THR A 63 12.40 -4.28 -8.01
N ILE A 64 11.87 -4.91 -6.96
CA ILE A 64 12.59 -5.18 -5.71
C ILE A 64 13.80 -6.05 -6.01
N GLN A 65 13.60 -7.19 -6.66
CA GLN A 65 14.69 -8.14 -6.99
C GLN A 65 15.79 -7.45 -7.79
N LYS A 66 15.43 -6.66 -8.79
CA LYS A 66 16.39 -5.93 -9.63
C LYS A 66 17.17 -4.87 -8.84
N LYS A 67 16.47 -4.01 -8.08
CA LYS A 67 17.13 -2.89 -7.40
C LYS A 67 17.91 -3.31 -6.16
N VAL A 68 17.38 -4.22 -5.36
CA VAL A 68 18.07 -4.75 -4.18
C VAL A 68 19.22 -5.65 -4.61
N GLY A 69 19.05 -6.43 -5.68
CA GLY A 69 20.12 -7.26 -6.25
C GLY A 69 21.31 -6.48 -6.84
N ALA A 70 21.12 -5.19 -7.11
CA ALA A 70 22.21 -4.31 -7.54
C ALA A 70 23.11 -3.85 -6.37
N LEU A 71 22.70 -4.09 -5.13
CA LEU A 71 23.54 -3.80 -3.95
C LEU A 71 24.71 -4.79 -3.86
N ASN A 72 25.89 -4.25 -3.59
CA ASN A 72 27.07 -5.08 -3.45
C ASN A 72 26.96 -6.01 -2.23
N GLY A 73 27.22 -7.29 -2.44
CA GLY A 73 27.25 -8.29 -1.38
C GLY A 73 25.88 -8.85 -1.00
N VAL A 74 24.88 -8.68 -1.83
CA VAL A 74 23.58 -9.35 -1.73
C VAL A 74 23.60 -10.66 -2.50
N GLY A 75 23.08 -11.72 -1.89
CA GLY A 75 22.85 -13.03 -2.49
C GLY A 75 21.45 -13.18 -3.05
N ALA A 76 20.76 -14.24 -2.64
CA ALA A 76 19.36 -14.46 -3.02
C ALA A 76 18.43 -13.40 -2.42
N ILE A 77 17.37 -13.06 -3.15
CA ILE A 77 16.33 -12.15 -2.68
C ILE A 77 15.00 -12.88 -2.75
N HIS A 78 14.31 -12.94 -1.61
CA HIS A 78 13.01 -13.57 -1.49
C HIS A 78 11.98 -12.51 -1.11
N VAL A 79 10.96 -12.34 -1.93
CA VAL A 79 9.82 -11.45 -1.66
C VAL A 79 8.62 -12.30 -1.26
N HIS A 80 8.09 -12.04 -0.08
CA HIS A 80 6.97 -12.78 0.47
C HIS A 80 5.75 -11.89 0.57
N PHE A 81 4.67 -12.26 -0.13
CA PHE A 81 3.39 -11.56 0.01
C PHE A 81 2.63 -12.14 1.20
N LYS A 82 2.37 -11.29 2.19
CA LYS A 82 1.62 -11.61 3.39
C LYS A 82 0.28 -10.88 3.41
N PHE A 83 -0.72 -11.50 3.99
CA PHE A 83 -2.08 -10.94 4.11
C PHE A 83 -2.54 -10.87 5.57
N ASP A 84 -1.68 -11.26 6.49
CA ASP A 84 -1.87 -11.18 7.92
C ASP A 84 -0.61 -10.57 8.57
N PRO A 85 -0.75 -9.44 9.30
CA PRO A 85 -1.95 -8.60 9.38
C PRO A 85 -2.34 -8.00 8.02
N PRO A 86 -3.63 -7.65 7.82
CA PRO A 86 -4.04 -7.00 6.57
C PRO A 86 -3.44 -5.59 6.47
N TRP A 87 -3.14 -5.15 5.26
CA TRP A 87 -2.76 -3.77 5.04
C TRP A 87 -3.93 -2.83 5.36
N SER A 88 -3.65 -1.68 5.95
CA SER A 88 -4.62 -0.62 6.18
C SER A 88 -4.11 0.73 5.72
N VAL A 89 -5.03 1.66 5.43
CA VAL A 89 -4.71 3.04 5.02
C VAL A 89 -3.92 3.82 6.10
N ASP A 90 -3.93 3.35 7.34
CA ASP A 90 -3.18 3.97 8.45
C ASP A 90 -1.67 3.78 8.31
N ARG A 91 -1.24 2.83 7.51
CA ARG A 91 0.16 2.55 7.21
C ARG A 91 0.77 3.57 6.24
N ILE A 92 -0.06 4.32 5.51
CA ILE A 92 0.41 5.34 4.58
C ILE A 92 1.05 6.48 5.36
N SER A 93 2.30 6.78 5.03
CA SER A 93 3.05 7.86 5.67
C SER A 93 2.39 9.24 5.43
N PRO A 94 2.61 10.23 6.30
CA PRO A 94 2.14 11.60 6.05
C PRO A 94 2.63 12.17 4.72
N GLN A 95 3.87 11.86 4.32
CA GLN A 95 4.44 12.26 3.04
C GLN A 95 3.74 11.55 1.88
N GLY A 96 3.45 10.27 2.02
CA GLY A 96 2.69 9.48 1.05
C GLY A 96 1.29 10.05 0.84
N ARG A 97 0.56 10.38 1.92
CA ARG A 97 -0.76 11.03 1.85
C ARG A 97 -0.71 12.38 1.12
N ALA A 98 0.32 13.19 1.38
CA ALA A 98 0.51 14.47 0.71
C ALA A 98 0.79 14.28 -0.80
N SER A 99 1.62 13.30 -1.15
CA SER A 99 1.90 12.92 -2.54
C SER A 99 0.62 12.50 -3.28
N LEU A 100 -0.14 11.57 -2.72
CA LEU A 100 -1.39 11.09 -3.31
C LEU A 100 -2.39 12.24 -3.53
N LYS A 101 -2.58 13.10 -2.52
CA LYS A 101 -3.48 14.26 -2.62
C LYS A 101 -3.08 15.20 -3.76
N LYS A 102 -1.78 15.44 -3.96
CA LYS A 102 -1.28 16.29 -5.05
C LYS A 102 -1.68 15.76 -6.44
N TYR A 103 -1.82 14.46 -6.58
CA TYR A 103 -2.23 13.79 -7.82
C TYR A 103 -3.74 13.56 -7.93
N GLY A 104 -4.52 14.12 -7.00
CA GLY A 104 -5.98 13.98 -7.05
C GLY A 104 -6.50 12.64 -6.51
N LEU A 105 -5.70 11.95 -5.69
CA LEU A 105 -6.10 10.74 -5.00
C LEU A 105 -6.23 11.02 -3.51
N THR A 106 -7.44 10.90 -2.97
CA THR A 106 -7.72 11.08 -1.55
C THR A 106 -7.66 9.73 -0.82
N VAL A 107 -7.30 9.79 0.45
CA VAL A 107 -7.17 8.63 1.33
C VAL A 107 -8.12 8.82 2.51
N PRO A 108 -8.85 7.79 2.95
CA PRO A 108 -9.68 7.87 4.14
C PRO A 108 -8.90 8.38 5.36
N HIS A 109 -9.58 9.08 6.27
CA HIS A 109 -8.95 9.47 7.54
C HIS A 109 -8.62 8.23 8.36
N ARG A 110 -7.68 8.39 9.30
CA ARG A 110 -7.25 7.31 10.19
C ARG A 110 -8.44 6.71 10.93
N LEU A 111 -8.44 5.38 10.98
CA LEU A 111 -9.50 4.60 11.61
C LEU A 111 -9.11 4.10 12.99
N ALA A 112 -8.55 4.91 13.84
CA ALA A 112 -8.17 4.41 15.16
C ALA A 112 -9.35 3.79 15.97
N THR A 113 -10.60 4.01 15.55
CA THR A 113 -11.78 3.57 16.32
C THR A 113 -13.07 3.30 15.53
N ALA A 114 -13.04 3.32 14.18
CA ALA A 114 -14.27 3.16 13.42
C ALA A 114 -14.71 1.69 13.38
N GLU A 115 -15.90 1.41 13.87
CA GLU A 115 -16.54 0.10 13.69
C GLU A 115 -16.81 -0.16 12.19
N PRO A 116 -16.85 -1.44 11.75
CA PRO A 116 -17.05 -1.80 10.34
C PRO A 116 -18.38 -1.30 9.74
N GLU A 117 -19.28 -0.81 10.56
CA GLU A 117 -20.63 -0.37 10.18
C GLU A 117 -20.75 1.16 9.99
N ASP A 118 -19.66 1.90 10.21
CA ASP A 118 -19.66 3.35 9.99
C ASP A 118 -19.89 3.68 8.51
N GLU A 119 -20.73 4.69 8.28
CA GLU A 119 -20.97 5.19 6.93
C GLU A 119 -19.65 5.52 6.21
N PRO A 120 -19.55 5.22 4.90
CA PRO A 120 -18.35 5.53 4.15
C PRO A 120 -18.09 7.04 4.23
N GLU A 121 -16.91 7.39 4.73
CA GLU A 121 -16.46 8.78 4.80
C GLU A 121 -16.50 9.44 3.42
N VAL A 122 -17.24 10.53 3.31
CA VAL A 122 -17.28 11.34 2.08
C VAL A 122 -16.02 12.19 2.03
N PRO A 123 -15.13 11.99 1.03
CA PRO A 123 -13.88 12.74 0.96
C PRO A 123 -14.11 14.19 0.55
N ALA A 124 -13.30 15.13 1.06
CA ALA A 124 -13.24 16.47 0.49
C ALA A 124 -12.48 16.46 -0.84
N CYS A 125 -12.90 17.30 -1.78
CA CYS A 125 -12.22 17.44 -3.08
C CYS A 125 -10.74 17.82 -2.88
N PRO A 126 -9.78 17.07 -3.46
CA PRO A 126 -8.36 17.36 -3.31
C PRO A 126 -7.93 18.66 -4.00
N PHE A 127 -8.70 19.14 -4.98
CA PHE A 127 -8.37 20.32 -5.79
C PHE A 127 -8.90 21.63 -5.20
N CYS A 128 -10.13 21.65 -4.68
CA CYS A 128 -10.75 22.88 -4.17
C CYS A 128 -11.20 22.82 -2.70
N GLY A 129 -11.07 21.65 -2.05
CA GLY A 129 -11.43 21.46 -0.65
C GLY A 129 -12.95 21.35 -0.38
N SER A 130 -13.80 21.42 -1.42
CA SER A 130 -15.26 21.35 -1.26
C SER A 130 -15.71 19.98 -0.77
N ALA A 131 -16.71 19.97 0.12
CA ALA A 131 -17.44 18.77 0.53
C ALA A 131 -18.61 18.42 -0.41
N GLN A 132 -18.88 19.28 -1.42
CA GLN A 132 -19.95 19.04 -2.41
C GLN A 132 -19.44 18.05 -3.46
N VAL A 133 -19.37 16.80 -3.07
CA VAL A 133 -18.88 15.71 -3.92
C VAL A 133 -19.91 14.59 -3.95
N ARG A 134 -19.94 13.86 -5.05
CA ARG A 134 -20.78 12.66 -5.20
C ARG A 134 -19.93 11.47 -5.66
N LEU A 135 -20.33 10.28 -5.26
CA LEU A 135 -19.73 9.06 -5.80
C LEU A 135 -20.18 8.89 -7.25
N GLU A 136 -19.22 8.91 -8.17
CA GLU A 136 -19.46 8.69 -9.60
C GLU A 136 -19.43 7.21 -9.94
N SER A 137 -18.43 6.49 -9.40
CA SER A 137 -18.28 5.05 -9.58
C SER A 137 -17.62 4.40 -8.38
N PRO A 138 -18.17 3.27 -7.87
CA PRO A 138 -17.50 2.47 -6.86
C PRO A 138 -16.26 1.72 -7.40
N PHE A 139 -16.01 1.80 -8.71
CA PHE A 139 -14.86 1.19 -9.37
C PHE A 139 -14.03 2.27 -10.06
N GLY A 140 -12.76 2.36 -9.65
CA GLY A 140 -11.75 3.21 -10.28
C GLY A 140 -10.89 2.46 -11.30
N PRO A 141 -9.79 3.08 -11.75
CA PRO A 141 -8.82 2.44 -12.64
C PRO A 141 -8.26 1.13 -12.06
N THR A 142 -8.19 1.03 -10.74
CA THR A 142 -7.81 -0.16 -10.00
C THR A 142 -8.87 -0.55 -8.97
N ARG A 143 -8.87 -1.81 -8.53
CA ARG A 143 -9.88 -2.34 -7.60
C ARG A 143 -9.85 -1.69 -6.23
N CYS A 144 -8.70 -1.15 -5.82
CA CYS A 144 -8.51 -0.45 -4.53
C CYS A 144 -9.00 0.99 -4.55
N ARG A 145 -9.51 1.52 -5.70
CA ARG A 145 -9.93 2.90 -5.86
C ARG A 145 -11.38 3.01 -6.30
N MET A 146 -12.00 4.16 -6.02
CA MET A 146 -13.31 4.58 -6.49
C MET A 146 -13.20 6.00 -7.05
N ILE A 147 -14.19 6.43 -7.82
CA ILE A 147 -14.21 7.74 -8.48
C ILE A 147 -15.28 8.59 -7.84
N TYR A 148 -14.91 9.79 -7.41
CA TYR A 148 -15.79 10.86 -6.99
C TYR A 148 -15.78 12.00 -7.99
N TYR A 149 -16.84 12.78 -8.00
CA TYR A 149 -16.98 14.00 -8.78
C TYR A 149 -17.26 15.17 -7.87
N CYS A 150 -16.54 16.28 -8.05
CA CYS A 150 -16.75 17.51 -7.29
C CYS A 150 -17.70 18.44 -8.04
N GLU A 151 -18.85 18.76 -7.43
CA GLU A 151 -19.85 19.66 -8.01
C GLU A 151 -19.39 21.13 -8.04
N ALA A 152 -18.48 21.50 -7.11
CA ALA A 152 -17.99 22.87 -7.02
C ALA A 152 -16.97 23.22 -8.12
N CYS A 153 -15.91 22.41 -8.29
CA CYS A 153 -14.88 22.67 -9.31
C CYS A 153 -15.01 21.80 -10.56
N ARG A 154 -15.99 20.91 -10.61
CA ARG A 154 -16.33 20.02 -11.74
C ARG A 154 -15.19 19.10 -12.17
N ASN A 155 -14.33 18.69 -11.25
CA ASN A 155 -13.27 17.74 -11.51
C ASN A 155 -13.61 16.37 -10.90
N PRO A 156 -13.40 15.28 -11.64
CA PRO A 156 -13.34 13.94 -11.05
C PRO A 156 -12.05 13.77 -10.26
N PHE A 157 -12.09 12.93 -9.24
CA PHE A 157 -10.92 12.55 -8.48
C PHE A 157 -11.07 11.12 -7.94
N GLU A 158 -9.97 10.52 -7.56
CA GLU A 158 -9.95 9.16 -7.05
C GLU A 158 -9.92 9.16 -5.52
N HIS A 159 -10.51 8.13 -4.95
CA HIS A 159 -10.49 7.89 -3.50
C HIS A 159 -10.11 6.44 -3.23
N LEU A 160 -9.15 6.24 -2.32
CA LEU A 160 -8.71 4.91 -1.92
C LEU A 160 -9.79 4.24 -1.08
N LYS A 161 -10.13 3.00 -1.40
CA LYS A 161 -11.08 2.23 -0.61
C LYS A 161 -10.48 1.82 0.72
N ARG A 162 -11.31 1.77 1.75
CA ARG A 162 -10.99 1.02 2.97
C ARG A 162 -10.96 -0.47 2.59
N VAL A 163 -9.86 -1.13 2.82
CA VAL A 163 -9.81 -2.59 2.72
C VAL A 163 -10.31 -3.13 4.04
N SER A 164 -11.60 -3.45 4.11
CA SER A 164 -12.14 -4.25 5.20
C SER A 164 -12.02 -5.71 4.81
N LEU A 165 -11.29 -6.49 5.58
CA LEU A 165 -11.39 -7.95 5.43
C LEU A 165 -12.81 -8.38 5.82
N PRO A 166 -13.46 -9.25 5.03
CA PRO A 166 -14.72 -9.83 5.44
C PRO A 166 -14.53 -10.50 6.83
N ARG A 167 -15.46 -10.25 7.74
CA ARG A 167 -15.47 -10.80 9.12
C ARG A 167 -15.31 -12.34 9.16
N LEU A 168 -15.58 -13.01 8.06
CA LEU A 168 -15.41 -14.46 7.88
C LEU A 168 -13.94 -14.93 7.87
N MET A 169 -12.98 -14.06 7.58
CA MET A 169 -11.55 -14.43 7.61
C MET A 169 -10.89 -14.22 8.97
N LEU A 170 -11.59 -13.59 9.91
CA LEU A 170 -11.13 -13.37 11.29
C LEU A 170 -11.57 -14.49 12.24
N GLN A 171 -12.32 -15.50 11.76
CA GLN A 171 -12.62 -16.69 12.57
C GLN A 171 -11.38 -17.57 12.59
N GLU A 172 -10.75 -17.55 13.75
CA GLU A 172 -9.59 -18.33 14.13
C GLU A 172 -9.67 -19.77 13.63
N HIS A 173 -8.64 -20.21 12.91
CA HIS A 173 -8.38 -21.64 12.79
C HIS A 173 -7.95 -22.13 14.17
N PRO A 174 -8.73 -22.97 14.85
CA PRO A 174 -8.28 -23.59 16.08
C PRO A 174 -7.04 -24.42 15.75
N ALA A 175 -5.93 -24.06 16.41
CA ALA A 175 -4.69 -24.82 16.35
C ALA A 175 -5.01 -26.30 16.62
N LYS A 176 -4.86 -27.13 15.61
CA LYS A 176 -4.87 -28.59 15.81
C LYS A 176 -3.63 -28.94 16.64
N ARG A 177 -3.89 -29.41 17.85
CA ARG A 177 -2.92 -30.08 18.72
C ARG A 177 -2.41 -31.37 18.06
#